data_132efc707052be9c77a852bdde4fa75c
#
_entry.id   132efc707052be9c77a852bdde4fa75c
#
_cell.length_a   1.000
_cell.length_b   1.000
_cell.length_c   1.000
_cell.angle_alpha   90.00
_cell.angle_beta   90.00
_cell.angle_gamma   90.00
#
_symmetry.space_group_name_H-M   'P 1'
#
loop_
_entity.id
_entity.type
_entity.pdbx_description
1 polymer ?
#
loop_
_entity_poly.entity_id
_entity_poly.type
_entity_poly.pdbx_seq_one_letter_code
_entity_poly.pdbx_strand_id
1 'polypeptide(L)'
;MQWVYVVLVLIALLAVVRVVLALRKARAQSTHNDWDERLVKNLRSAGGNSFTPYEVDFFFSVPDEAAAAALGAPLEADGFATDTRIMSGEGASGYSLHARKHLRVSVSEMQGLSQRFRALAQQHGGYYDGWMTDPSRK
;
A
#
# COMPACT_ATOMS: atom_id res chain seq x y z
N MET A 1 -14.12 -41.77 22.15
CA MET A 1 -14.42 -40.48 22.78
C MET A 1 -13.23 -39.52 22.79
N GLN A 2 -12.02 -39.95 22.83
CA GLN A 2 -10.82 -39.07 22.77
C GLN A 2 -10.72 -38.27 21.46
N TRP A 3 -11.20 -38.80 20.37
CA TRP A 3 -11.20 -38.14 19.05
C TRP A 3 -12.04 -36.86 19.02
N VAL A 4 -13.13 -36.82 19.76
CA VAL A 4 -14.01 -35.65 19.83
C VAL A 4 -13.26 -34.47 20.51
N TYR A 5 -12.49 -34.74 21.55
CA TYR A 5 -11.68 -33.69 22.19
C TYR A 5 -10.56 -33.19 21.28
N VAL A 6 -9.93 -34.05 20.51
CA VAL A 6 -8.90 -33.66 19.54
C VAL A 6 -9.49 -32.74 18.45
N VAL A 7 -10.65 -33.08 17.93
CA VAL A 7 -11.36 -32.28 16.92
C VAL A 7 -11.76 -30.91 17.51
N LEU A 8 -12.29 -30.89 18.72
CA LEU A 8 -12.66 -29.62 19.39
C LEU A 8 -11.45 -28.71 19.65
N VAL A 9 -10.33 -29.29 20.07
CA VAL A 9 -9.09 -28.54 20.27
C VAL A 9 -8.56 -27.98 18.94
N LEU A 10 -8.60 -28.75 17.86
CA LEU A 10 -8.21 -28.27 16.53
C LEU A 10 -9.09 -27.14 16.03
N ILE A 11 -10.40 -27.22 16.21
CA ILE A 11 -11.33 -26.16 15.84
C ILE A 11 -11.08 -24.89 16.65
N ALA A 12 -10.87 -25.02 17.97
CA ALA A 12 -10.55 -23.90 18.84
C ALA A 12 -9.21 -23.24 18.45
N LEU A 13 -8.20 -24.02 18.09
CA LEU A 13 -6.89 -23.53 17.65
C LEU A 13 -7.00 -22.76 16.32
N LEU A 14 -7.77 -23.30 15.37
CA LEU A 14 -8.06 -22.61 14.10
C LEU A 14 -8.80 -21.29 14.30
N ALA A 15 -9.76 -21.24 15.22
CA ALA A 15 -10.49 -20.03 15.55
C ALA A 15 -9.56 -18.97 16.15
N VAL A 16 -8.68 -19.35 17.08
CA VAL A 16 -7.69 -18.44 17.68
C VAL A 16 -6.72 -17.91 16.63
N VAL A 17 -6.21 -18.76 15.73
CA VAL A 17 -5.30 -18.32 14.66
C VAL A 17 -6.00 -17.31 13.73
N ARG A 18 -7.26 -17.55 13.36
CA ARG A 18 -8.03 -16.61 12.55
C ARG A 18 -8.24 -15.26 13.23
N VAL A 19 -8.55 -15.26 14.52
CA VAL A 19 -8.72 -14.03 15.30
C VAL A 19 -7.40 -13.26 15.40
N VAL A 20 -6.29 -13.95 15.67
CA VAL A 20 -4.96 -13.30 15.74
C VAL A 20 -4.56 -12.69 14.39
N LEU A 21 -4.80 -13.41 13.29
CA LEU A 21 -4.52 -12.89 11.95
C LEU A 21 -5.40 -11.69 11.59
N ALA A 22 -6.68 -11.74 11.95
CA ALA A 22 -7.61 -10.62 11.76
C ALA A 22 -7.20 -9.39 12.57
N LEU A 23 -6.79 -9.56 13.83
CA LEU A 23 -6.29 -8.48 14.68
C LEU A 23 -4.98 -7.88 14.16
N ARG A 24 -4.05 -8.71 13.67
CA ARG A 24 -2.81 -8.24 13.04
C ARG A 24 -3.10 -7.42 11.79
N LYS A 25 -4.02 -7.87 10.94
CA LYS A 25 -4.44 -7.15 9.74
C LYS A 25 -5.11 -5.82 10.09
N ALA A 26 -5.99 -5.80 11.08
CA ALA A 26 -6.65 -4.57 11.53
C ALA A 26 -5.67 -3.54 12.12
N ARG A 27 -4.68 -3.99 12.92
CA ARG A 27 -3.62 -3.11 13.45
C ARG A 27 -2.72 -2.53 12.36
N ALA A 28 -2.29 -3.36 11.40
CA ALA A 28 -1.49 -2.89 10.26
C ALA A 28 -2.25 -1.83 9.45
N GLN A 29 -3.54 -2.04 9.22
CA GLN A 29 -4.39 -1.10 8.49
C GLN A 29 -4.60 0.22 9.26
N SER A 30 -4.76 0.17 10.57
CA SER A 30 -4.87 1.37 11.41
C SER A 30 -3.62 2.24 11.32
N THR A 31 -2.44 1.66 11.45
CA THR A 31 -1.16 2.38 11.35
C THR A 31 -0.97 3.06 9.98
N HIS A 32 -1.40 2.41 8.90
CA HIS A 32 -1.32 2.99 7.56
C HIS A 32 -2.33 4.11 7.33
N ASN A 33 -3.53 3.99 7.87
CA ASN A 33 -4.54 5.04 7.81
C ASN A 33 -4.06 6.30 8.54
N ASP A 34 -3.42 6.14 9.70
CA ASP A 34 -2.81 7.24 10.44
C ASP A 34 -1.69 7.93 9.66
N TRP A 35 -0.92 7.17 8.89
CA TRP A 35 0.11 7.70 8.01
C TRP A 35 -0.46 8.58 6.90
N ASP A 36 -1.47 8.10 6.18
CA ASP A 36 -2.15 8.86 5.14
C ASP A 36 -2.75 10.17 5.70
N GLU A 37 -3.37 10.10 6.86
CA GLU A 37 -3.92 11.28 7.53
C GLU A 37 -2.85 12.32 7.87
N ARG A 38 -1.70 11.87 8.37
CA ARG A 38 -0.55 12.77 8.68
C ARG A 38 -0.01 13.44 7.43
N LEU A 39 0.15 12.70 6.34
CA LEU A 39 0.64 13.25 5.08
C LEU A 39 -0.32 14.29 4.50
N VAL A 40 -1.62 14.04 4.55
CA VAL A 40 -2.63 15.01 4.11
C VAL A 40 -2.61 16.25 5.01
N LYS A 41 -2.48 16.10 6.32
CA LYS A 41 -2.33 17.24 7.25
C LYS A 41 -1.08 18.05 6.94
N ASN A 42 0.05 17.39 6.68
CA ASN A 42 1.30 18.07 6.33
C ASN A 42 1.16 18.85 5.03
N LEU A 43 0.50 18.29 4.02
CA LEU A 43 0.23 19.01 2.76
C LEU A 43 -0.61 20.27 3.01
N ARG A 44 -1.66 20.18 3.81
CA ARG A 44 -2.52 21.33 4.16
C ARG A 44 -1.76 22.40 4.94
N SER A 45 -0.91 21.99 5.88
CA SER A 45 -0.06 22.91 6.66
C SER A 45 0.97 23.62 5.79
N ALA A 46 1.40 23.01 4.69
CA ALA A 46 2.29 23.61 3.70
C ALA A 46 1.57 24.47 2.63
N GLY A 47 0.28 24.79 2.83
CA GLY A 47 -0.52 25.63 1.93
C GLY A 47 -1.31 24.86 0.88
N GLY A 48 -1.34 23.53 0.95
CA GLY A 48 -2.16 22.70 0.08
C GLY A 48 -3.65 22.73 0.43
N ASN A 49 -4.50 22.38 -0.53
CA ASN A 49 -5.94 22.25 -0.33
C ASN A 49 -6.50 21.00 -1.03
N SER A 50 -7.69 20.57 -0.63
CA SER A 50 -8.34 19.36 -1.16
C SER A 50 -9.01 19.55 -2.52
N PHE A 51 -9.08 20.74 -3.03
CA PHE A 51 -9.78 21.04 -4.29
C PHE A 51 -8.85 21.11 -5.49
N THR A 52 -7.59 21.44 -5.26
CA THR A 52 -6.56 21.53 -6.31
C THR A 52 -5.93 20.15 -6.49
N PRO A 53 -5.84 19.61 -7.74
CA PRO A 53 -5.06 18.42 -8.01
C PRO A 53 -3.57 18.70 -7.84
N TYR A 54 -2.86 17.72 -7.25
CA TYR A 54 -1.40 17.72 -7.10
C TYR A 54 -0.83 16.51 -7.81
N GLU A 55 0.41 16.62 -8.27
CA GLU A 55 1.16 15.47 -8.72
C GLU A 55 1.55 14.62 -7.51
N VAL A 56 1.07 13.39 -7.46
CA VAL A 56 1.31 12.44 -6.38
C VAL A 56 2.15 11.28 -6.90
N ASP A 57 3.23 11.00 -6.22
CA ASP A 57 4.10 9.86 -6.47
C ASP A 57 3.76 8.72 -5.49
N PHE A 58 3.57 7.53 -6.03
CA PHE A 58 3.33 6.29 -5.28
C PHE A 58 4.51 5.35 -5.47
N PHE A 59 4.94 4.68 -4.42
CA PHE A 59 6.15 3.87 -4.39
C PHE A 59 5.84 2.42 -4.04
N PHE A 60 6.41 1.51 -4.81
CA PHE A 60 6.27 0.07 -4.63
C PHE A 60 7.64 -0.60 -4.68
N SER A 61 7.82 -1.65 -3.89
CA SER A 61 8.98 -2.55 -3.95
C SER A 61 8.52 -3.91 -4.45
N VAL A 62 9.16 -4.43 -5.48
CA VAL A 62 8.84 -5.72 -6.10
C VAL A 62 10.09 -6.57 -6.28
N PRO A 63 9.96 -7.93 -6.30
CA PRO A 63 11.13 -8.81 -6.28
C PRO A 63 11.88 -8.88 -7.61
N ASP A 64 11.20 -8.69 -8.76
CA ASP A 64 11.77 -8.83 -10.09
C ASP A 64 11.09 -7.90 -11.12
N GLU A 65 11.67 -7.85 -12.29
CA GLU A 65 11.18 -7.01 -13.39
C GLU A 65 9.81 -7.46 -13.92
N ALA A 66 9.55 -8.76 -13.93
CA ALA A 66 8.26 -9.31 -14.35
C ALA A 66 7.14 -8.89 -13.38
N ALA A 67 7.39 -8.90 -12.07
CA ALA A 67 6.47 -8.38 -11.06
C ALA A 67 6.24 -6.88 -11.22
N ALA A 68 7.28 -6.09 -11.53
CA ALA A 68 7.16 -4.67 -11.80
C ALA A 68 6.28 -4.40 -13.03
N ALA A 69 6.46 -5.13 -14.12
CA ALA A 69 5.63 -5.02 -15.32
C ALA A 69 4.17 -5.40 -15.06
N ALA A 70 3.94 -6.51 -14.34
CA ALA A 70 2.61 -6.99 -14.01
C ALA A 70 1.86 -6.04 -13.05
N LEU A 71 2.57 -5.41 -12.11
CA LEU A 71 2.00 -4.39 -11.22
C LEU A 71 1.75 -3.07 -11.96
N GLY A 72 2.63 -2.69 -12.84
CA GLY A 72 2.53 -1.45 -13.62
C GLY A 72 1.36 -1.43 -14.60
N ALA A 73 1.03 -2.55 -15.23
CA ALA A 73 -0.02 -2.62 -16.25
C ALA A 73 -1.39 -2.12 -15.77
N PRO A 74 -1.96 -2.57 -14.63
CA PRO A 74 -3.23 -2.04 -14.13
C PRO A 74 -3.13 -0.57 -13.69
N LEU A 75 -1.98 -0.11 -13.23
CA LEU A 75 -1.76 1.29 -12.86
C LEU A 75 -1.78 2.18 -14.11
N GLU A 76 -1.10 1.78 -15.17
CA GLU A 76 -1.12 2.50 -16.45
C GLU A 76 -2.51 2.53 -17.08
N ALA A 77 -3.27 1.45 -16.97
CA ALA A 77 -4.66 1.39 -17.40
C ALA A 77 -5.55 2.40 -16.63
N ASP A 78 -5.23 2.68 -15.37
CA ASP A 78 -5.91 3.68 -14.54
C ASP A 78 -5.37 5.11 -14.74
N GLY A 79 -4.45 5.32 -15.67
CA GLY A 79 -3.91 6.63 -16.03
C GLY A 79 -2.71 7.09 -15.21
N PHE A 80 -2.04 6.17 -14.49
CA PHE A 80 -0.76 6.48 -13.84
C PHE A 80 0.39 6.39 -14.83
N ALA A 81 1.33 7.32 -14.75
CA ALA A 81 2.64 7.18 -15.39
C ALA A 81 3.54 6.34 -14.48
N THR A 82 4.12 5.28 -15.03
CA THR A 82 4.97 4.36 -14.25
C THR A 82 6.43 4.45 -14.69
N ASP A 83 7.32 4.25 -13.72
CA ASP A 83 8.78 4.18 -13.92
C ASP A 83 9.34 3.09 -13.00
N THR A 84 10.15 2.21 -13.56
CA THR A 84 10.76 1.09 -12.82
C THR A 84 12.26 1.31 -12.71
N ARG A 85 12.81 1.15 -11.51
CA ARG A 85 14.24 1.31 -11.22
C ARG A 85 14.75 0.12 -10.44
N ILE A 86 16.00 -0.28 -10.73
CA ILE A 86 16.69 -1.28 -9.92
C ILE A 86 17.01 -0.66 -8.57
N MET A 87 16.69 -1.36 -7.48
CA MET A 87 17.08 -0.95 -6.15
C MET A 87 18.58 -1.14 -5.99
N SER A 88 19.30 -0.07 -5.63
CA SER A 88 20.75 -0.06 -5.42
C SER A 88 21.06 0.29 -3.99
N GLY A 89 22.06 -0.42 -3.42
CA GLY A 89 22.54 -0.19 -2.06
C GLY A 89 22.93 -1.50 -1.37
N GLU A 90 23.63 -1.39 -0.26
CA GLU A 90 24.05 -2.56 0.53
C GLU A 90 22.80 -3.26 1.09
N GLY A 91 22.61 -4.53 0.76
CA GLY A 91 21.43 -5.32 1.15
C GLY A 91 20.14 -5.03 0.36
N ALA A 92 20.16 -4.11 -0.61
CA ALA A 92 19.01 -3.85 -1.48
C ALA A 92 18.92 -4.90 -2.59
N SER A 93 17.75 -5.49 -2.76
CA SER A 93 17.45 -6.42 -3.84
C SER A 93 16.07 -6.15 -4.41
N GLY A 94 15.91 -6.33 -5.74
CA GLY A 94 14.66 -6.14 -6.43
C GLY A 94 14.55 -4.80 -7.15
N TYR A 95 13.31 -4.38 -7.39
CA TYR A 95 12.96 -3.21 -8.19
C TYR A 95 12.04 -2.28 -7.42
N SER A 96 12.20 -0.98 -7.65
CA SER A 96 11.27 0.05 -7.20
C SER A 96 10.39 0.48 -8.37
N LEU A 97 9.09 0.40 -8.22
CA LEU A 97 8.11 0.92 -9.17
C LEU A 97 7.54 2.23 -8.62
N HIS A 98 7.65 3.29 -9.41
CA HIS A 98 7.05 4.58 -9.13
C HIS A 98 5.83 4.76 -10.02
N ALA A 99 4.70 5.14 -9.45
CA ALA A 99 3.50 5.49 -10.18
C ALA A 99 3.12 6.94 -9.86
N ARG A 100 2.85 7.74 -10.87
CA ARG A 100 2.60 9.17 -10.75
C ARG A 100 1.29 9.55 -11.41
N LYS A 101 0.52 10.36 -10.72
CA LYS A 101 -0.74 10.91 -11.26
C LYS A 101 -1.11 12.22 -10.58
N HIS A 102 -1.74 13.13 -11.34
CA HIS A 102 -2.39 14.30 -10.78
C HIS A 102 -3.74 13.90 -10.21
N LEU A 103 -3.94 14.11 -8.91
CA LEU A 103 -5.20 13.83 -8.24
C LEU A 103 -5.42 14.74 -7.03
N ARG A 104 -6.67 14.82 -6.60
CA ARG A 104 -7.03 15.53 -5.37
C ARG A 104 -6.61 14.72 -4.17
N VAL A 105 -6.01 15.40 -3.20
CA VAL A 105 -5.48 14.77 -1.99
C VAL A 105 -6.44 15.02 -0.83
N SER A 106 -7.25 14.02 -0.50
CA SER A 106 -8.08 13.97 0.70
C SER A 106 -7.77 12.71 1.52
N VAL A 107 -8.08 12.73 2.81
CA VAL A 107 -7.81 11.59 3.69
C VAL A 107 -8.50 10.33 3.18
N SER A 108 -9.79 10.41 2.84
CA SER A 108 -10.56 9.25 2.39
C SER A 108 -10.08 8.67 1.06
N GLU A 109 -9.74 9.54 0.10
CA GLU A 109 -9.22 9.11 -1.21
C GLU A 109 -7.85 8.46 -1.08
N MET A 110 -6.95 9.05 -0.29
CA MET A 110 -5.60 8.50 -0.09
C MET A 110 -5.62 7.20 0.70
N GLN A 111 -6.47 7.08 1.71
CA GLN A 111 -6.68 5.82 2.43
C GLN A 111 -7.22 4.71 1.52
N GLY A 112 -8.18 5.02 0.66
CA GLY A 112 -8.73 4.08 -0.33
C GLY A 112 -7.69 3.61 -1.33
N LEU A 113 -6.88 4.52 -1.87
CA LEU A 113 -5.77 4.19 -2.78
C LEU A 113 -4.70 3.36 -2.09
N SER A 114 -4.28 3.74 -0.89
CA SER A 114 -3.27 2.98 -0.12
C SER A 114 -3.72 1.56 0.18
N GLN A 115 -4.99 1.37 0.49
CA GLN A 115 -5.59 0.05 0.71
C GLN A 115 -5.56 -0.81 -0.55
N ARG A 116 -5.99 -0.24 -1.68
CA ARG A 116 -5.99 -0.88 -2.99
C ARG A 116 -4.57 -1.23 -3.43
N PHE A 117 -3.63 -0.32 -3.28
CA PHE A 117 -2.24 -0.51 -3.72
C PHE A 117 -1.50 -1.54 -2.87
N ARG A 118 -1.78 -1.63 -1.58
CA ARG A 118 -1.26 -2.72 -0.74
C ARG A 118 -1.74 -4.08 -1.21
N ALA A 119 -3.02 -4.22 -1.49
CA ALA A 119 -3.58 -5.47 -2.00
C ALA A 119 -2.98 -5.83 -3.36
N LEU A 120 -2.87 -4.86 -4.26
CA LEU A 120 -2.29 -5.03 -5.58
C LEU A 120 -0.82 -5.44 -5.52
N ALA A 121 -0.01 -4.78 -4.69
CA ALA A 121 1.39 -5.13 -4.48
C ALA A 121 1.56 -6.55 -3.94
N GLN A 122 0.75 -6.95 -2.98
CA GLN A 122 0.77 -8.30 -2.42
C GLN A 122 0.45 -9.39 -3.44
N GLN A 123 -0.45 -9.12 -4.39
CA GLN A 123 -0.77 -10.04 -5.48
C GLN A 123 0.44 -10.34 -6.39
N HIS A 124 1.39 -9.42 -6.44
CA HIS A 124 2.62 -9.53 -7.24
C HIS A 124 3.87 -9.79 -6.39
N GLY A 125 3.72 -10.21 -5.13
CA GLY A 125 4.81 -10.55 -4.23
C GLY A 125 5.63 -9.35 -3.74
N GLY A 126 5.08 -8.15 -3.86
CA GLY A 126 5.74 -6.90 -3.48
C GLY A 126 5.08 -6.18 -2.30
N TYR A 127 5.53 -4.96 -2.06
CA TYR A 127 5.05 -4.08 -1.00
C TYR A 127 4.70 -2.71 -1.57
N TYR A 128 3.68 -2.10 -0.99
CA TYR A 128 3.37 -0.69 -1.19
C TYR A 128 4.08 0.12 -0.11
N ASP A 129 4.99 1.02 -0.51
CA ASP A 129 5.86 1.75 0.41
C ASP A 129 5.29 3.11 0.85
N GLY A 130 4.27 3.59 0.17
CA GLY A 130 3.61 4.86 0.49
C GLY A 130 3.54 5.82 -0.68
N TRP A 131 3.17 7.05 -0.40
CA TRP A 131 3.06 8.13 -1.38
C TRP A 131 3.69 9.41 -0.86
N MET A 132 4.01 10.30 -1.77
CA MET A 132 4.43 11.66 -1.44
C MET A 132 3.91 12.65 -2.50
N THR A 133 3.81 13.90 -2.11
CA THR A 133 3.49 15.01 -3.02
C THR A 133 4.20 16.27 -2.56
N ASP A 134 4.45 17.17 -3.51
CA ASP A 134 5.02 18.48 -3.27
C ASP A 134 3.93 19.53 -3.55
N PRO A 135 3.60 20.42 -2.58
CA PRO A 135 2.61 21.47 -2.77
C PRO A 135 2.96 22.46 -3.91
N SER A 136 4.22 22.54 -4.30
CA SER A 136 4.66 23.36 -5.43
C SER A 136 4.36 22.75 -6.80
N ARG A 137 4.10 21.46 -6.86
CA ARG A 137 3.75 20.71 -8.09
C ARG A 137 2.23 20.62 -8.26
N LYS A 138 1.66 21.62 -8.85
CA LYS A 138 0.23 21.70 -9.17
C LYS A 138 -0.04 21.33 -10.60
#